data_389c6c73dce7bc812edc9397810853e5
#
_entry.id   389c6c73dce7bc812edc9397810853e5
#
_cell.length_a   1.000
_cell.length_b   1.000
_cell.length_c   1.000
_cell.angle_alpha   90.00
_cell.angle_beta   90.00
_cell.angle_gamma   90.00
#
_symmetry.space_group_name_H-M   'P 1'
#
loop_
_entity.id
_entity.type
_entity.pdbx_description
1 polymer ?
#
loop_
_entity_poly.entity_id
_entity_poly.type
_entity_poly.pdbx_seq_one_letter_code
_entity_poly.pdbx_strand_id
1 'polypeptide(L)'
;LNRGVNSLGFVLNGCQEFTKADMEVLLKDICLECVEINFVAGCKKGSILDAFKAVVEERGIAPEKIQGGINVDPLTALTRKGKNCCDKPFENVKVNLEKMAAYKNFKTIEVGGYVFNNSGSSIVQELGFSLAAGVEYLDKLTDAGMKIDEVAPKIRFHFATGSKYFMEIAKLRAARYLWAHIV
;
A
#
# COMPACT_ATOMS: atom_id res chain seq x y z
N LEU A 1 0.17 -10.77 -19.17
CA LEU A 1 0.91 -11.88 -18.56
C LEU A 1 1.79 -12.60 -19.57
N ASN A 2 1.26 -12.98 -20.74
CA ASN A 2 2.00 -13.74 -21.77
C ASN A 2 3.24 -13.02 -22.34
N ARG A 3 3.45 -11.74 -22.02
CA ARG A 3 4.60 -10.94 -22.44
C ARG A 3 5.55 -10.58 -21.27
N GLY A 4 5.51 -11.34 -20.17
CA GLY A 4 6.42 -11.17 -19.04
C GLY A 4 5.96 -10.16 -17.99
N VAL A 5 4.70 -9.71 -18.02
CA VAL A 5 4.14 -8.88 -16.94
C VAL A 5 3.91 -9.75 -15.70
N ASN A 6 4.47 -9.34 -14.56
CA ASN A 6 4.39 -10.05 -13.28
C ASN A 6 3.72 -9.22 -12.16
N SER A 7 3.32 -7.99 -12.44
CA SER A 7 2.60 -7.13 -11.51
C SER A 7 1.52 -6.34 -12.25
N LEU A 8 0.30 -6.36 -11.71
CA LEU A 8 -0.85 -5.67 -12.26
C LEU A 8 -1.34 -4.59 -11.29
N GLY A 9 -1.57 -3.39 -11.81
CA GLY A 9 -2.11 -2.27 -11.05
C GLY A 9 -3.50 -1.89 -11.54
N PHE A 10 -4.49 -1.93 -10.65
CA PHE A 10 -5.87 -1.54 -10.94
C PHE A 10 -6.21 -0.22 -10.28
N VAL A 11 -6.51 0.80 -11.08
CA VAL A 11 -6.92 2.12 -10.58
C VAL A 11 -8.45 2.16 -10.50
N LEU A 12 -8.98 2.06 -9.28
CA LEU A 12 -10.41 1.94 -8.99
C LEU A 12 -10.99 3.27 -8.47
N ASN A 13 -10.68 4.36 -9.15
CA ASN A 13 -11.16 5.69 -8.80
C ASN A 13 -12.61 5.88 -9.27
N GLY A 14 -13.46 6.41 -8.39
CA GLY A 14 -14.84 6.77 -8.73
C GLY A 14 -15.88 5.66 -8.59
N CYS A 15 -15.51 4.42 -8.25
CA CYS A 15 -16.47 3.37 -7.95
C CYS A 15 -17.22 3.69 -6.66
N GLN A 16 -18.55 3.78 -6.72
CA GLN A 16 -19.37 4.07 -5.54
C GLN A 16 -19.41 2.88 -4.58
N GLU A 17 -19.60 1.69 -5.10
CA GLU A 17 -19.47 0.41 -4.41
C GLU A 17 -18.74 -0.55 -5.33
N PHE A 18 -17.88 -1.39 -4.77
CA PHE A 18 -17.17 -2.42 -5.51
C PHE A 18 -17.58 -3.77 -4.94
N THR A 19 -18.27 -4.56 -5.76
CA THR A 19 -18.83 -5.83 -5.34
C THR A 19 -17.90 -7.01 -5.64
N LYS A 20 -18.23 -8.18 -5.08
CA LYS A 20 -17.52 -9.43 -5.42
C LYS A 20 -17.64 -9.74 -6.92
N ALA A 21 -18.81 -9.54 -7.52
CA ALA A 21 -19.02 -9.78 -8.94
C ALA A 21 -18.13 -8.90 -9.84
N ASP A 22 -17.94 -7.61 -9.44
CA ASP A 22 -17.01 -6.73 -10.16
C ASP A 22 -15.57 -7.22 -10.04
N MET A 23 -15.18 -7.73 -8.86
CA MET A 23 -13.85 -8.29 -8.63
C MET A 23 -13.63 -9.57 -9.44
N GLU A 24 -14.63 -10.42 -9.56
CA GLU A 24 -14.58 -11.63 -10.38
C GLU A 24 -14.34 -11.29 -11.86
N VAL A 25 -15.06 -10.29 -12.38
CA VAL A 25 -14.88 -9.81 -13.76
C VAL A 25 -13.49 -9.21 -13.94
N LEU A 26 -13.05 -8.36 -12.99
CA LEU A 26 -11.73 -7.70 -13.04
C LEU A 26 -10.57 -8.71 -13.06
N LEU A 27 -10.69 -9.77 -12.27
CA LEU A 27 -9.64 -10.78 -12.07
C LEU A 27 -9.86 -12.04 -12.92
N LYS A 28 -10.83 -12.01 -13.85
CA LYS A 28 -11.09 -13.14 -14.73
C LYS A 28 -9.82 -13.54 -15.50
N ASP A 29 -9.57 -14.83 -15.58
CA ASP A 29 -8.43 -15.44 -16.29
C ASP A 29 -7.03 -14.98 -15.80
N ILE A 30 -6.94 -14.35 -14.60
CA ILE A 30 -5.68 -13.98 -13.97
C ILE A 30 -5.29 -15.03 -12.94
N CYS A 31 -4.07 -15.57 -13.08
CA CYS A 31 -3.44 -16.44 -12.06
C CYS A 31 -2.94 -15.58 -10.90
N LEU A 32 -3.72 -15.53 -9.81
CA LEU A 32 -3.42 -14.68 -8.64
C LEU A 32 -2.18 -15.12 -7.85
N GLU A 33 -1.77 -16.38 -7.99
CA GLU A 33 -0.57 -16.92 -7.35
C GLU A 33 0.71 -16.57 -8.14
N CYS A 34 0.57 -16.17 -9.41
CA CYS A 34 1.67 -15.96 -10.34
C CYS A 34 2.04 -14.48 -10.52
N VAL A 35 1.19 -13.57 -10.08
CA VAL A 35 1.35 -12.12 -10.31
C VAL A 35 1.01 -11.32 -9.07
N GLU A 36 1.67 -10.19 -8.89
CA GLU A 36 1.29 -9.21 -7.89
C GLU A 36 0.02 -8.48 -8.31
N ILE A 37 -0.94 -8.34 -7.40
CA ILE A 37 -2.17 -7.58 -7.60
C ILE A 37 -2.13 -6.33 -6.74
N ASN A 38 -2.10 -5.17 -7.39
CA ASN A 38 -2.04 -3.89 -6.71
C ASN A 38 -3.30 -3.06 -7.00
N PHE A 39 -3.92 -2.55 -5.94
CA PHE A 39 -5.11 -1.70 -6.04
C PHE A 39 -4.77 -0.26 -5.68
N VAL A 40 -5.08 0.66 -6.58
CA VAL A 40 -5.07 2.10 -6.33
C VAL A 40 -6.54 2.53 -6.19
N ALA A 41 -6.96 2.79 -4.97
CA ALA A 41 -8.36 3.01 -4.65
C ALA A 41 -8.57 4.31 -3.84
N GLY A 42 -9.72 4.93 -4.04
CA GLY A 42 -10.17 6.06 -3.24
C GLY A 42 -10.57 5.70 -1.81
N CYS A 43 -11.51 6.43 -1.22
CA CYS A 43 -11.88 6.28 0.20
C CYS A 43 -12.60 4.96 0.56
N LYS A 44 -13.09 4.18 -0.41
CA LYS A 44 -13.85 2.92 -0.18
C LYS A 44 -12.96 1.65 -0.22
N LYS A 45 -11.80 1.72 0.36
CA LYS A 45 -10.78 0.65 0.30
C LYS A 45 -11.22 -0.65 0.98
N GLY A 46 -12.05 -0.57 2.01
CA GLY A 46 -12.53 -1.74 2.76
C GLY A 46 -13.38 -2.68 1.91
N SER A 47 -14.29 -2.17 1.09
CA SER A 47 -15.13 -2.99 0.22
C SER A 47 -14.34 -3.71 -0.87
N ILE A 48 -13.27 -3.09 -1.38
CA ILE A 48 -12.37 -3.70 -2.36
C ILE A 48 -11.62 -4.89 -1.74
N LEU A 49 -11.13 -4.73 -0.51
CA LEU A 49 -10.46 -5.81 0.22
C LEU A 49 -11.42 -6.97 0.52
N ASP A 50 -12.65 -6.67 0.92
CA ASP A 50 -13.66 -7.69 1.21
C ASP A 50 -14.03 -8.46 -0.07
N ALA A 51 -14.24 -7.77 -1.19
CA ALA A 51 -14.48 -8.39 -2.50
C ALA A 51 -13.29 -9.24 -2.98
N PHE A 52 -12.07 -8.74 -2.80
CA PHE A 52 -10.85 -9.46 -3.16
C PHE A 52 -10.68 -10.75 -2.35
N LYS A 53 -10.86 -10.67 -1.03
CA LYS A 53 -10.83 -11.85 -0.14
C LYS A 53 -11.83 -12.88 -0.57
N ALA A 54 -13.08 -12.49 -0.83
CA ALA A 54 -14.14 -13.41 -1.24
C ALA A 54 -13.79 -14.17 -2.53
N VAL A 55 -13.15 -13.49 -3.51
CA VAL A 55 -12.69 -14.14 -4.75
C VAL A 55 -11.51 -15.10 -4.50
N VAL A 56 -10.55 -14.71 -3.65
CA VAL A 56 -9.41 -15.57 -3.30
C VAL A 56 -9.89 -16.84 -2.58
N GLU A 57 -10.80 -16.69 -1.62
CA GLU A 57 -11.40 -17.82 -0.87
C GLU A 57 -12.19 -18.75 -1.79
N GLU A 58 -13.01 -18.22 -2.69
CA GLU A 58 -13.78 -19.02 -3.66
C GLU A 58 -12.87 -19.80 -4.63
N ARG A 59 -11.74 -19.21 -5.03
CA ARG A 59 -10.76 -19.90 -5.87
C ARG A 59 -9.90 -20.91 -5.09
N GLY A 60 -10.08 -21.03 -3.77
CA GLY A 60 -9.33 -21.95 -2.92
C GLY A 60 -7.83 -21.63 -2.83
N ILE A 61 -7.45 -20.37 -3.03
CA ILE A 61 -6.03 -19.95 -3.02
C ILE A 61 -5.60 -19.64 -1.60
N ALA A 62 -4.48 -20.22 -1.17
CA ALA A 62 -3.91 -19.95 0.14
C ALA A 62 -3.48 -18.48 0.26
N PRO A 63 -3.86 -17.77 1.35
CA PRO A 63 -3.55 -16.34 1.53
C PRO A 63 -2.06 -15.99 1.43
N GLU A 64 -1.18 -16.89 1.83
CA GLU A 64 0.28 -16.72 1.81
C GLU A 64 0.86 -16.63 0.39
N LYS A 65 0.15 -17.17 -0.60
CA LYS A 65 0.57 -17.14 -2.01
C LYS A 65 0.23 -15.83 -2.69
N ILE A 66 -0.71 -15.06 -2.12
CA ILE A 66 -1.15 -13.79 -2.69
C ILE A 66 -0.11 -12.71 -2.41
N GLN A 67 0.32 -12.04 -3.49
CA GLN A 67 1.27 -10.94 -3.45
C GLN A 67 0.62 -9.66 -4.01
N GLY A 68 1.08 -8.51 -3.52
CA GLY A 68 0.59 -7.23 -4.00
C GLY A 68 0.30 -6.23 -2.89
N GLY A 69 -0.70 -5.39 -3.10
CA GLY A 69 -1.07 -4.41 -2.08
C GLY A 69 -2.21 -3.48 -2.46
N ILE A 70 -2.58 -2.66 -1.50
CA ILE A 70 -3.54 -1.57 -1.68
C ILE A 70 -2.95 -0.29 -1.10
N ASN A 71 -3.13 0.83 -1.79
CA ASN A 71 -2.58 2.11 -1.39
C ASN A 71 -3.41 2.79 -0.28
N VAL A 72 -3.41 2.25 0.93
CA VAL A 72 -4.00 2.95 2.07
C VAL A 72 -2.99 3.94 2.61
N ASP A 73 -3.18 5.23 2.32
CA ASP A 73 -2.26 6.29 2.71
C ASP A 73 -3.02 7.59 3.06
N PRO A 74 -3.57 7.68 4.28
CA PRO A 74 -4.24 8.89 4.75
C PRO A 74 -3.29 10.08 4.90
N LEU A 75 -1.99 9.88 5.23
CA LEU A 75 -1.05 10.97 5.38
C LEU A 75 -0.73 11.63 4.04
N THR A 76 -0.48 10.84 2.99
CA THR A 76 -0.34 11.39 1.64
C THR A 76 -1.63 12.08 1.17
N ALA A 77 -2.79 11.53 1.49
CA ALA A 77 -4.07 12.16 1.15
C ALA A 77 -4.24 13.51 1.86
N LEU A 78 -3.85 13.59 3.13
CA LEU A 78 -3.85 14.85 3.91
C LEU A 78 -2.89 15.87 3.29
N THR A 79 -1.66 15.46 2.99
CA THR A 79 -0.63 16.33 2.37
C THR A 79 -1.09 16.90 1.03
N ARG A 80 -1.74 16.09 0.19
CA ARG A 80 -2.20 16.51 -1.14
C ARG A 80 -3.45 17.38 -1.12
N LYS A 81 -4.37 17.12 -0.19
CA LYS A 81 -5.72 17.72 -0.19
C LYS A 81 -5.95 18.72 0.93
N GLY A 82 -5.03 18.81 1.90
CA GLY A 82 -5.18 19.65 3.09
C GLY A 82 -6.29 19.18 4.04
N LYS A 83 -6.87 18.00 3.80
CA LYS A 83 -7.94 17.42 4.63
C LYS A 83 -7.87 15.90 4.64
N ASN A 84 -8.30 15.33 5.76
CA ASN A 84 -8.47 13.89 5.87
C ASN A 84 -9.55 13.35 4.91
N CYS A 85 -9.38 12.15 4.43
CA CYS A 85 -10.37 11.49 3.59
C CYS A 85 -11.56 10.90 4.40
N CYS A 86 -11.43 10.81 5.72
CA CYS A 86 -12.45 10.33 6.65
C CYS A 86 -12.13 10.83 8.07
N ASP A 87 -13.09 10.72 8.98
CA ASP A 87 -12.97 11.23 10.36
C ASP A 87 -11.91 10.48 11.18
N LYS A 88 -11.76 9.18 10.93
CA LYS A 88 -10.88 8.29 11.70
C LYS A 88 -9.93 7.50 10.78
N PRO A 89 -8.93 8.18 10.20
CA PRO A 89 -8.09 7.58 9.17
C PRO A 89 -7.26 6.38 9.67
N PHE A 90 -6.68 6.46 10.87
CA PHE A 90 -5.84 5.39 11.42
C PHE A 90 -6.64 4.19 11.91
N GLU A 91 -7.87 4.39 12.43
CA GLU A 91 -8.78 3.27 12.74
C GLU A 91 -9.11 2.46 11.49
N ASN A 92 -9.36 3.15 10.36
CA ASN A 92 -9.59 2.47 9.08
C ASN A 92 -8.35 1.73 8.57
N VAL A 93 -7.15 2.28 8.79
CA VAL A 93 -5.89 1.58 8.48
C VAL A 93 -5.79 0.30 9.30
N LYS A 94 -6.05 0.38 10.62
CA LYS A 94 -6.04 -0.78 11.53
C LYS A 94 -7.03 -1.86 11.08
N VAL A 95 -8.28 -1.50 10.79
CA VAL A 95 -9.30 -2.44 10.30
C VAL A 95 -8.86 -3.15 9.02
N ASN A 96 -8.26 -2.43 8.08
CA ASN A 96 -7.75 -3.03 6.85
C ASN A 96 -6.55 -3.96 7.09
N LEU A 97 -5.67 -3.63 8.04
CA LEU A 97 -4.57 -4.49 8.46
C LEU A 97 -5.09 -5.80 9.06
N GLU A 98 -6.05 -5.73 9.99
CA GLU A 98 -6.69 -6.88 10.63
C GLU A 98 -7.38 -7.78 9.59
N LYS A 99 -8.12 -7.19 8.64
CA LYS A 99 -8.74 -7.92 7.53
C LYS A 99 -7.74 -8.73 6.69
N MET A 100 -6.54 -8.18 6.51
CA MET A 100 -5.50 -8.77 5.66
C MET A 100 -4.37 -9.44 6.47
N ALA A 101 -4.59 -9.76 7.73
CA ALA A 101 -3.57 -10.36 8.60
C ALA A 101 -3.02 -11.69 8.06
N ALA A 102 -3.90 -12.56 7.53
CA ALA A 102 -3.51 -13.84 6.94
C ALA A 102 -2.68 -13.70 5.64
N TYR A 103 -2.80 -12.57 4.94
CA TYR A 103 -2.13 -12.31 3.66
C TYR A 103 -0.75 -11.71 3.88
N LYS A 104 0.23 -12.52 4.28
CA LYS A 104 1.58 -12.06 4.72
C LYS A 104 2.30 -11.20 3.67
N ASN A 105 2.15 -11.54 2.39
CA ASN A 105 2.83 -10.89 1.28
C ASN A 105 2.03 -9.74 0.64
N PHE A 106 0.87 -9.40 1.22
CA PHE A 106 0.03 -8.30 0.74
C PHE A 106 0.24 -7.05 1.61
N LYS A 107 0.65 -5.94 0.98
CA LYS A 107 0.93 -4.66 1.65
C LYS A 107 -0.34 -3.83 1.73
N THR A 108 -0.67 -3.36 2.92
CA THR A 108 -1.91 -2.61 3.16
C THR A 108 -1.68 -1.13 3.44
N ILE A 109 -0.44 -0.74 3.75
CA ILE A 109 -0.06 0.65 3.97
C ILE A 109 0.92 1.06 2.89
N GLU A 110 0.63 2.17 2.22
CA GLU A 110 1.56 2.82 1.29
C GLU A 110 1.98 4.16 1.85
N VAL A 111 3.27 4.44 1.80
CA VAL A 111 3.82 5.76 2.10
C VAL A 111 4.22 6.42 0.78
N GLY A 112 3.44 7.40 0.36
CA GLY A 112 3.58 8.08 -0.93
C GLY A 112 4.65 9.17 -0.94
N GLY A 113 5.93 8.82 -0.86
CA GLY A 113 7.05 9.76 -0.92
C GLY A 113 7.09 10.61 -2.19
N TYR A 114 6.61 10.05 -3.30
CA TYR A 114 6.53 10.74 -4.61
C TYR A 114 5.80 12.09 -4.55
N VAL A 115 4.91 12.28 -3.59
CA VAL A 115 4.17 13.55 -3.42
C VAL A 115 5.13 14.68 -3.04
N PHE A 116 6.08 14.42 -2.17
CA PHE A 116 7.08 15.40 -1.76
C PHE A 116 8.00 15.75 -2.93
N ASN A 117 8.48 14.74 -3.66
CA ASN A 117 9.32 14.94 -4.84
C ASN A 117 8.60 15.77 -5.91
N ASN A 118 7.36 15.43 -6.23
CA ASN A 118 6.54 16.15 -7.20
C ASN A 118 6.23 17.60 -6.78
N SER A 119 6.32 17.90 -5.49
CA SER A 119 6.18 19.25 -4.93
C SER A 119 7.49 20.04 -4.90
N GLY A 120 8.58 19.48 -5.44
CA GLY A 120 9.88 20.16 -5.56
C GLY A 120 10.88 19.84 -4.44
N SER A 121 10.62 18.84 -3.60
CA SER A 121 11.56 18.40 -2.58
C SER A 121 12.84 17.84 -3.19
N SER A 122 13.96 18.03 -2.49
CA SER A 122 15.20 17.31 -2.81
C SER A 122 15.06 15.81 -2.49
N ILE A 123 15.94 15.00 -3.06
CA ILE A 123 16.01 13.55 -2.81
C ILE A 123 16.11 13.23 -1.30
N VAL A 124 16.89 14.02 -0.56
CA VAL A 124 17.06 13.86 0.89
C VAL A 124 15.79 14.20 1.65
N GLN A 125 15.09 15.27 1.26
CA GLN A 125 13.82 15.67 1.86
C GLN A 125 12.72 14.65 1.57
N GLU A 126 12.60 14.15 0.33
CA GLU A 126 11.67 13.07 -0.01
C GLU A 126 11.90 11.86 0.90
N LEU A 127 13.15 11.42 1.04
CA LEU A 127 13.50 10.29 1.90
C LEU A 127 13.15 10.56 3.36
N GLY A 128 13.54 11.70 3.91
CA GLY A 128 13.29 12.07 5.30
C GLY A 128 11.80 12.15 5.62
N PHE A 129 11.01 12.84 4.79
CA PHE A 129 9.56 12.93 4.99
C PHE A 129 8.86 11.59 4.84
N SER A 130 9.30 10.74 3.91
CA SER A 130 8.74 9.40 3.75
C SER A 130 9.01 8.53 4.98
N LEU A 131 10.24 8.53 5.49
CA LEU A 131 10.58 7.78 6.70
C LEU A 131 9.80 8.30 7.92
N ALA A 132 9.68 9.62 8.07
CA ALA A 132 8.86 10.23 9.14
C ALA A 132 7.40 9.80 9.06
N ALA A 133 6.81 9.78 7.86
CA ALA A 133 5.45 9.27 7.67
C ALA A 133 5.34 7.77 8.00
N GLY A 134 6.35 6.97 7.67
CA GLY A 134 6.42 5.57 8.06
C GLY A 134 6.45 5.38 9.58
N VAL A 135 7.23 6.19 10.29
CA VAL A 135 7.29 6.21 11.77
C VAL A 135 5.93 6.60 12.35
N GLU A 136 5.25 7.60 11.80
CA GLU A 136 3.92 8.00 12.27
C GLU A 136 2.90 6.85 12.14
N TYR A 137 2.97 6.04 11.07
CA TYR A 137 2.13 4.83 10.97
C TYR A 137 2.46 3.80 12.05
N LEU A 138 3.75 3.56 12.32
CA LEU A 138 4.16 2.64 13.38
C LEU A 138 3.65 3.13 14.75
N ASP A 139 3.88 4.39 15.08
CA ASP A 139 3.48 5.01 16.35
C ASP A 139 1.97 4.91 16.56
N LYS A 140 1.17 5.43 15.62
CA LYS A 140 -0.29 5.44 15.76
C LYS A 140 -0.92 4.05 15.82
N LEU A 141 -0.36 3.08 15.12
CA LEU A 141 -0.91 1.72 15.10
C LEU A 141 -0.46 0.91 16.32
N THR A 142 0.75 1.14 16.84
CA THR A 142 1.19 0.54 18.11
C THR A 142 0.45 1.14 19.29
N ASP A 143 0.20 2.44 19.32
CA ASP A 143 -0.68 3.09 20.30
C ASP A 143 -2.11 2.53 20.28
N ALA A 144 -2.58 2.14 19.08
CA ALA A 144 -3.87 1.47 18.92
C ALA A 144 -3.84 -0.03 19.32
N GLY A 145 -2.72 -0.52 19.88
CA GLY A 145 -2.56 -1.87 20.42
C GLY A 145 -2.11 -2.94 19.41
N MET A 146 -1.66 -2.56 18.22
CA MET A 146 -1.06 -3.50 17.28
C MET A 146 0.42 -3.74 17.60
N LYS A 147 0.94 -4.92 17.24
CA LYS A 147 2.37 -5.22 17.41
C LYS A 147 3.15 -4.68 16.21
N ILE A 148 4.35 -4.18 16.47
CA ILE A 148 5.23 -3.66 15.42
C ILE A 148 5.52 -4.71 14.34
N ASP A 149 5.71 -5.97 14.73
CA ASP A 149 5.96 -7.10 13.83
C ASP A 149 4.77 -7.42 12.89
N GLU A 150 3.57 -6.95 13.25
CA GLU A 150 2.36 -7.08 12.42
C GLU A 150 2.22 -5.90 11.46
N VAL A 151 2.66 -4.71 11.87
CA VAL A 151 2.50 -3.46 11.11
C VAL A 151 3.64 -3.25 10.12
N ALA A 152 4.89 -3.33 10.56
CA ALA A 152 6.06 -2.98 9.77
C ALA A 152 6.16 -3.78 8.45
N PRO A 153 5.88 -5.10 8.40
CA PRO A 153 5.90 -5.86 7.15
C PRO A 153 4.80 -5.46 6.17
N LYS A 154 3.78 -4.73 6.61
CA LYS A 154 2.64 -4.29 5.78
C LYS A 154 2.84 -2.91 5.15
N ILE A 155 3.90 -2.21 5.55
CA ILE A 155 4.26 -0.90 5.00
C ILE A 155 5.07 -1.07 3.70
N ARG A 156 4.70 -0.28 2.69
CA ARG A 156 5.43 -0.14 1.43
C ARG A 156 5.69 1.33 1.17
N PHE A 157 6.92 1.67 0.79
CA PHE A 157 7.30 3.01 0.37
C PHE A 157 7.23 3.15 -1.15
N HIS A 158 6.67 4.24 -1.61
CA HIS A 158 6.56 4.60 -3.02
C HIS A 158 7.31 5.90 -3.28
N PHE A 159 8.53 5.80 -3.78
CA PHE A 159 9.39 6.94 -4.10
C PHE A 159 9.25 7.34 -5.57
N ALA A 160 9.44 8.64 -5.85
CA ALA A 160 9.66 9.10 -7.20
C ALA A 160 11.07 8.71 -7.68
N THR A 161 11.27 8.69 -8.98
CA THR A 161 12.60 8.46 -9.58
C THR A 161 12.88 9.57 -10.59
N GLY A 162 13.94 10.32 -10.32
CA GLY A 162 14.40 11.41 -11.16
C GLY A 162 15.53 11.00 -12.11
N SER A 163 16.10 11.97 -12.81
CA SER A 163 17.18 11.75 -13.78
C SER A 163 18.58 11.60 -13.16
N LYS A 164 18.74 11.88 -11.86
CA LYS A 164 20.02 11.79 -11.15
C LYS A 164 20.33 10.36 -10.74
N TYR A 165 20.64 9.52 -11.70
CA TYR A 165 20.75 8.06 -11.59
C TYR A 165 21.47 7.55 -10.31
N PHE A 166 22.71 7.97 -10.07
CA PHE A 166 23.47 7.51 -8.91
C PHE A 166 22.88 7.99 -7.57
N MET A 167 22.27 9.18 -7.55
CA MET A 167 21.62 9.69 -6.36
C MET A 167 20.31 8.92 -6.06
N GLU A 168 19.60 8.48 -7.07
CA GLU A 168 18.41 7.64 -6.90
C GLU A 168 18.78 6.25 -6.36
N ILE A 169 19.86 5.65 -6.87
CA ILE A 169 20.38 4.40 -6.29
C ILE A 169 20.78 4.60 -4.82
N ALA A 170 21.47 5.69 -4.51
CA ALA A 170 21.87 6.01 -3.14
C ALA A 170 20.67 6.20 -2.23
N LYS A 171 19.60 6.89 -2.69
CA LYS A 171 18.34 7.04 -1.96
C LYS A 171 17.72 5.69 -1.60
N LEU A 172 17.58 4.78 -2.56
CA LEU A 172 16.97 3.46 -2.30
C LEU A 172 17.82 2.61 -1.35
N ARG A 173 19.15 2.71 -1.42
CA ARG A 173 20.04 2.04 -0.46
C ARG A 173 19.93 2.65 0.93
N ALA A 174 19.93 3.97 1.03
CA ALA A 174 19.77 4.69 2.29
C ALA A 174 18.40 4.41 2.92
N ALA A 175 17.32 4.39 2.12
CA ALA A 175 15.98 4.06 2.59
C ALA A 175 15.93 2.70 3.30
N ARG A 176 16.51 1.67 2.69
CA ARG A 176 16.56 0.32 3.28
C ARG A 176 17.36 0.30 4.59
N TYR A 177 18.50 0.95 4.59
CA TYR A 177 19.38 1.00 5.75
C TYR A 177 18.71 1.73 6.92
N LEU A 178 18.21 2.93 6.67
CA LEU A 178 17.57 3.75 7.71
C LEU A 178 16.27 3.10 8.22
N TRP A 179 15.45 2.54 7.35
CA TRP A 179 14.22 1.87 7.77
C TRP A 179 14.49 0.65 8.65
N ALA A 180 15.51 -0.15 8.32
CA ALA A 180 15.92 -1.28 9.14
C ALA A 180 16.46 -0.88 10.54
N HIS A 181 16.90 0.37 10.71
CA HIS A 181 17.32 0.89 12.03
C HIS A 181 16.16 1.52 12.82
N ILE A 182 15.09 1.92 12.12
CA ILE A 182 13.89 2.49 12.74
C ILE A 182 13.00 1.38 13.33
N VAL A 183 12.86 0.27 12.62
CA VAL A 183 12.03 -0.88 13.00
C VAL A 183 12.81 -1.85 13.86
#